data_c7b66f3482873f1fc44914e8f239765b
#
_entry.id   c7b66f3482873f1fc44914e8f239765b
#
_cell.length_a   1.000
_cell.length_b   1.000
_cell.length_c   1.000
_cell.angle_alpha   90.00
_cell.angle_beta   90.00
_cell.angle_gamma   90.00
#
_symmetry.space_group_name_H-M   'P 1'
#
loop_
_entity.id
_entity.type
_entity.pdbx_description
1 polymer ?
#
loop_
_entity_poly.entity_id
_entity_poly.type
_entity_poly.pdbx_seq_one_letter_code
_entity_poly.pdbx_strand_id
1 'polypeptide(L)'
;MSNFLCGTRMHSAVFMVALTTGFVFPAAAETSQGTEDGQMQTMDHSQMQGMDHSQMQGMDHSQMQGMDHSQMQGMDHSKMEGMQPAKQQPQTQSRTPIPQLTDADRAAVYKSPGGHAVHDTALNSFFIFEKLEWQDADDGSALNWEAQGWIGGDVDRLWLRSEGERTNGKTEEAEVQALWGHSISPWWDLVGGVRQDFKPGDPQTWAAFGIQGLALYNFEAQATAYLGEGGQTAARLEGDYDILLTNKLILQPTAEFNFYGKNDPKRGVGSGLSESEVGLRLRYEIRPEFAPYVGVTWNRSYGKTADYASEEGEDRSEARLVLGVRVWF
;
A
#
# COMPACT_ATOMS: atom_id res chain seq x y z
N MET A 1 57.57 35.59 -21.28
CA MET A 1 56.67 36.58 -20.68
C MET A 1 55.61 35.78 -19.93
N SER A 2 55.73 35.86 -18.63
CA SER A 2 54.91 35.14 -17.65
C SER A 2 53.49 35.68 -17.60
N ASN A 3 52.50 34.78 -17.46
CA ASN A 3 51.25 35.15 -16.80
C ASN A 3 50.81 34.02 -15.85
N PHE A 4 50.94 34.30 -14.60
CA PHE A 4 50.39 33.64 -13.45
C PHE A 4 48.85 33.72 -13.49
N LEU A 5 48.16 32.59 -13.43
CA LEU A 5 46.74 32.56 -13.07
C LEU A 5 46.57 31.91 -11.70
N CYS A 6 46.20 32.74 -10.80
CA CYS A 6 45.84 32.50 -9.42
C CYS A 6 44.56 31.63 -9.35
N GLY A 7 44.70 30.40 -8.84
CA GLY A 7 43.56 29.52 -8.60
C GLY A 7 42.89 29.87 -7.30
N THR A 8 41.72 30.42 -7.38
CA THR A 8 40.83 30.67 -6.22
C THR A 8 40.11 29.36 -5.88
N ARG A 9 40.51 28.72 -4.78
CA ARG A 9 39.78 27.60 -4.21
C ARG A 9 38.46 28.13 -3.59
N MET A 10 37.34 27.87 -4.25
CA MET A 10 36.02 28.04 -3.65
C MET A 10 35.78 26.91 -2.67
N HIS A 11 35.66 27.24 -1.40
CA HIS A 11 35.19 26.35 -0.36
C HIS A 11 33.68 26.24 -0.50
N SER A 12 33.21 25.08 -0.93
CA SER A 12 31.78 24.76 -0.89
C SER A 12 31.37 24.59 0.56
N ALA A 13 30.68 25.57 1.09
CA ALA A 13 29.98 25.47 2.36
C ALA A 13 28.73 24.60 2.14
N VAL A 14 28.75 23.42 2.73
CA VAL A 14 27.55 22.58 2.84
C VAL A 14 26.57 23.28 3.76
N PHE A 15 25.53 23.90 3.20
CA PHE A 15 24.41 24.42 3.96
C PHE A 15 23.46 23.25 4.25
N MET A 16 23.57 22.71 5.44
CA MET A 16 22.62 21.77 6.00
C MET A 16 21.38 22.61 6.42
N VAL A 17 20.36 22.66 5.57
CA VAL A 17 19.07 23.23 5.96
C VAL A 17 18.34 22.19 6.79
N ALA A 18 18.47 22.31 8.10
CA ALA A 18 17.61 21.61 9.04
C ALA A 18 16.23 22.28 9.00
N LEU A 19 15.27 21.69 8.30
CA LEU A 19 13.86 22.06 8.40
C LEU A 19 13.31 21.52 9.72
N THR A 20 13.52 22.26 10.82
CA THR A 20 12.80 22.02 12.06
C THR A 20 11.46 22.75 12.00
N THR A 21 10.48 22.19 11.32
CA THR A 21 9.09 22.56 11.57
C THR A 21 8.63 21.79 12.79
N GLY A 22 8.78 22.40 13.96
CA GLY A 22 8.17 21.92 15.19
C GLY A 22 6.66 21.95 15.07
N PHE A 23 6.03 20.82 14.80
CA PHE A 23 4.63 20.64 15.07
C PHE A 23 4.46 20.48 16.59
N VAL A 24 4.09 21.58 17.22
CA VAL A 24 3.64 21.57 18.61
C VAL A 24 2.20 21.06 18.61
N PHE A 25 2.02 19.80 19.00
CA PHE A 25 0.71 19.31 19.41
C PHE A 25 0.39 19.88 20.79
N PRO A 26 -0.77 20.54 21.00
CA PRO A 26 -1.18 20.91 22.33
C PRO A 26 -1.49 19.64 23.12
N ALA A 27 -0.70 19.35 24.14
CA ALA A 27 -1.01 18.37 25.14
C ALA A 27 -2.30 18.82 25.85
N ALA A 28 -3.37 18.07 25.72
CA ALA A 28 -4.56 18.24 26.55
C ALA A 28 -4.16 17.87 27.97
N ALA A 29 -4.13 18.87 28.84
CA ALA A 29 -3.93 18.69 30.28
C ALA A 29 -5.18 18.01 30.85
N GLU A 30 -5.04 16.79 31.37
CA GLU A 30 -5.99 16.20 32.26
C GLU A 30 -6.01 16.98 33.56
N THR A 31 -7.06 17.74 33.77
CA THR A 31 -7.44 18.25 35.09
C THR A 31 -8.41 17.28 35.72
N SER A 32 -7.89 16.46 36.64
CA SER A 32 -8.70 15.73 37.59
C SER A 32 -9.23 16.72 38.61
N GLN A 33 -10.57 16.89 38.70
CA GLN A 33 -11.27 17.15 39.98
C GLN A 33 -12.80 17.14 39.77
N GLY A 34 -13.48 16.45 40.68
CA GLY A 34 -14.85 16.77 41.00
C GLY A 34 -15.86 15.62 40.84
N THR A 35 -15.94 14.80 41.87
CA THR A 35 -17.11 14.04 42.24
C THR A 35 -18.39 14.85 42.11
N GLU A 36 -19.31 14.39 41.23
CA GLU A 36 -20.75 14.62 41.49
C GLU A 36 -21.54 13.44 40.94
N ASP A 37 -22.29 12.85 41.87
CA ASP A 37 -23.32 11.85 41.66
C ASP A 37 -24.38 12.37 40.65
N GLY A 38 -24.42 11.79 39.48
CA GLY A 38 -25.40 12.09 38.41
C GLY A 38 -26.00 10.79 37.87
N GLN A 39 -27.02 10.30 38.53
CA GLN A 39 -28.09 9.42 38.06
C GLN A 39 -27.91 8.82 36.67
N MET A 40 -27.47 7.55 36.61
CA MET A 40 -27.77 6.67 35.49
C MET A 40 -29.28 6.60 35.30
N GLN A 41 -29.79 7.30 34.30
CA GLN A 41 -31.12 7.04 33.78
C GLN A 41 -31.13 5.63 33.20
N THR A 42 -31.78 4.74 33.93
CA THR A 42 -32.17 3.42 33.43
C THR A 42 -32.92 3.60 32.13
N MET A 43 -32.32 3.21 31.02
CA MET A 43 -33.07 3.08 29.77
C MET A 43 -34.12 2.01 29.96
N ASP A 44 -35.37 2.46 29.88
CA ASP A 44 -36.56 1.66 29.97
C ASP A 44 -36.61 0.65 28.83
N HIS A 45 -36.41 -0.63 29.13
CA HIS A 45 -36.49 -1.74 28.20
C HIS A 45 -37.90 -1.99 27.65
N SER A 46 -38.87 -1.17 27.99
CA SER A 46 -40.26 -1.31 27.51
C SER A 46 -40.46 -0.92 26.04
N GLN A 47 -39.47 -0.26 25.40
CA GLN A 47 -39.57 0.11 23.98
C GLN A 47 -39.07 -0.95 22.99
N MET A 48 -38.53 -2.08 23.45
CA MET A 48 -38.12 -3.17 22.55
C MET A 48 -39.17 -4.27 22.37
N GLN A 49 -40.38 -4.10 22.90
CA GLN A 49 -41.48 -5.08 22.75
C GLN A 49 -42.33 -4.89 21.48
N GLY A 50 -41.90 -4.05 20.55
CA GLY A 50 -42.65 -3.76 19.32
C GLY A 50 -42.12 -4.42 18.05
N MET A 51 -41.17 -5.34 18.11
CA MET A 51 -40.83 -6.15 16.93
C MET A 51 -41.78 -7.34 16.85
N ASP A 52 -42.77 -7.17 16.00
CA ASP A 52 -43.76 -8.19 15.66
C ASP A 52 -43.09 -9.38 14.97
N HIS A 53 -42.93 -10.48 15.71
CA HIS A 53 -42.40 -11.75 15.20
C HIS A 53 -43.34 -12.46 14.21
N SER A 54 -44.51 -11.86 13.90
CA SER A 54 -45.49 -12.44 12.98
C SER A 54 -45.05 -12.43 11.53
N GLN A 55 -43.99 -11.68 11.16
CA GLN A 55 -43.47 -11.66 9.78
C GLN A 55 -42.48 -12.78 9.47
N MET A 56 -42.02 -13.57 10.43
CA MET A 56 -41.17 -14.73 10.17
C MET A 56 -41.93 -16.06 10.00
N GLN A 57 -43.25 -16.06 10.06
CA GLN A 57 -44.06 -17.27 9.88
C GLN A 57 -44.45 -17.53 8.41
N GLY A 58 -43.89 -16.77 7.45
CA GLY A 58 -44.21 -16.92 6.02
C GLY A 58 -43.26 -17.78 5.19
N MET A 59 -42.29 -18.48 5.80
CA MET A 59 -41.54 -19.48 5.06
C MET A 59 -42.33 -20.80 5.08
N ASP A 60 -43.02 -21.02 3.97
CA ASP A 60 -43.78 -22.23 3.73
C ASP A 60 -42.85 -23.45 3.61
N HIS A 61 -42.79 -24.25 4.70
CA HIS A 61 -42.02 -25.50 4.74
C HIS A 61 -42.68 -26.60 3.90
N SER A 62 -43.80 -26.32 3.21
CA SER A 62 -44.50 -27.32 2.39
C SER A 62 -43.75 -27.70 1.10
N GLN A 63 -42.74 -26.93 0.70
CA GLN A 63 -41.93 -27.26 -0.47
C GLN A 63 -40.78 -28.25 -0.22
N MET A 64 -40.47 -28.62 1.02
CA MET A 64 -39.48 -29.66 1.34
C MET A 64 -40.05 -31.06 1.52
N GLN A 65 -41.35 -31.24 1.40
CA GLN A 65 -42.00 -32.58 1.52
C GLN A 65 -42.12 -33.36 0.21
N GLY A 66 -41.52 -32.89 -0.86
CA GLY A 66 -41.54 -33.53 -2.19
C GLY A 66 -40.38 -34.44 -2.52
N MET A 67 -39.47 -34.75 -1.63
CA MET A 67 -38.51 -35.83 -1.86
C MET A 67 -39.10 -37.15 -1.44
N ASP A 68 -39.57 -37.87 -2.44
CA ASP A 68 -40.15 -39.19 -2.29
C ASP A 68 -39.06 -40.19 -1.87
N HIS A 69 -39.01 -40.55 -0.60
CA HIS A 69 -38.09 -41.55 -0.04
C HIS A 69 -38.48 -42.99 -0.45
N SER A 70 -39.54 -43.18 -1.25
CA SER A 70 -39.98 -44.50 -1.70
C SER A 70 -39.01 -45.11 -2.74
N GLN A 71 -38.13 -44.36 -3.37
CA GLN A 71 -37.16 -44.89 -4.33
C GLN A 71 -35.86 -45.43 -3.69
N MET A 72 -35.66 -45.27 -2.37
CA MET A 72 -34.49 -45.88 -1.71
C MET A 72 -34.77 -47.27 -1.08
N GLN A 73 -35.98 -47.80 -1.18
CA GLN A 73 -36.29 -49.12 -0.64
C GLN A 73 -36.01 -50.32 -1.57
N GLY A 74 -35.32 -50.07 -2.69
CA GLY A 74 -35.00 -51.11 -3.68
C GLY A 74 -33.55 -51.62 -3.69
N MET A 75 -32.70 -51.18 -2.75
CA MET A 75 -31.36 -51.77 -2.64
C MET A 75 -31.42 -53.01 -1.74
N ASP A 76 -31.40 -54.15 -2.38
CA ASP A 76 -31.32 -55.46 -1.75
C ASP A 76 -29.98 -55.62 -1.00
N HIS A 77 -30.01 -55.47 0.32
CA HIS A 77 -28.85 -55.57 1.21
C HIS A 77 -28.34 -57.04 1.32
N SER A 78 -29.00 -58.02 0.71
CA SER A 78 -28.60 -59.42 0.77
C SER A 78 -27.35 -59.76 -0.07
N LYS A 79 -26.86 -58.85 -0.91
CA LYS A 79 -25.63 -59.02 -1.72
C LYS A 79 -24.37 -58.35 -1.15
N MET A 80 -24.41 -57.82 0.06
CA MET A 80 -23.22 -57.27 0.76
C MET A 80 -22.63 -58.22 1.82
N GLU A 81 -22.77 -59.48 1.65
CA GLU A 81 -22.01 -60.49 2.43
C GLU A 81 -20.54 -60.45 1.96
N GLY A 82 -19.74 -59.61 2.54
CA GLY A 82 -18.30 -59.53 2.24
C GLY A 82 -17.63 -58.22 2.69
N MET A 83 -18.37 -57.18 3.00
CA MET A 83 -17.75 -56.04 3.63
C MET A 83 -17.75 -56.22 5.15
N GLN A 84 -16.65 -56.69 5.70
CA GLN A 84 -16.37 -56.57 7.11
C GLN A 84 -16.46 -55.05 7.45
N PRO A 85 -17.13 -54.68 8.55
CA PRO A 85 -17.14 -53.30 8.97
C PRO A 85 -15.68 -52.86 9.06
N ALA A 86 -15.33 -51.86 8.28
CA ALA A 86 -14.01 -51.27 8.33
C ALA A 86 -13.69 -51.02 9.81
N LYS A 87 -12.67 -51.70 10.32
CA LYS A 87 -12.16 -51.48 11.65
C LYS A 87 -11.97 -49.97 11.72
N GLN A 88 -12.72 -49.31 12.57
CA GLN A 88 -12.50 -47.89 12.88
C GLN A 88 -11.01 -47.76 13.13
N GLN A 89 -10.29 -47.14 12.20
CA GLN A 89 -8.92 -46.77 12.44
C GLN A 89 -8.93 -45.96 13.73
N PRO A 90 -8.08 -46.27 14.69
CA PRO A 90 -8.00 -45.49 15.92
C PRO A 90 -7.79 -44.05 15.43
N GLN A 91 -8.72 -43.18 15.82
CA GLN A 91 -8.56 -41.74 15.56
C GLN A 91 -7.17 -41.40 16.05
N THR A 92 -6.28 -41.03 15.13
CA THR A 92 -4.94 -40.56 15.46
C THR A 92 -5.11 -39.41 16.42
N GLN A 93 -4.90 -39.67 17.71
CA GLN A 93 -4.90 -38.61 18.72
C GLN A 93 -3.93 -37.57 18.22
N SER A 94 -4.39 -36.32 18.23
CA SER A 94 -3.54 -35.17 17.95
C SER A 94 -2.23 -35.32 18.71
N ARG A 95 -1.08 -35.16 18.05
CA ARG A 95 0.25 -35.27 18.67
C ARG A 95 0.45 -34.30 19.81
N THR A 96 -0.32 -33.25 19.87
CA THR A 96 -0.49 -32.34 21.01
C THR A 96 -1.85 -32.62 21.62
N PRO A 97 -1.91 -33.18 22.84
CA PRO A 97 -3.19 -33.35 23.53
C PRO A 97 -3.81 -31.96 23.70
N ILE A 98 -4.93 -31.70 23.07
CA ILE A 98 -5.72 -30.50 23.31
C ILE A 98 -6.35 -30.69 24.68
N PRO A 99 -6.02 -29.87 25.70
CA PRO A 99 -6.63 -29.98 27.01
C PRO A 99 -8.14 -29.84 26.86
N GLN A 100 -8.89 -30.69 27.55
CA GLN A 100 -10.35 -30.51 27.59
C GLN A 100 -10.66 -29.26 28.42
N LEU A 101 -11.48 -28.39 27.89
CA LEU A 101 -11.95 -27.19 28.58
C LEU A 101 -12.69 -27.59 29.85
N THR A 102 -12.15 -27.17 30.98
CA THR A 102 -12.78 -27.37 32.28
C THR A 102 -13.81 -26.27 32.57
N ASP A 103 -14.65 -26.48 33.57
CA ASP A 103 -15.60 -25.44 34.01
C ASP A 103 -14.86 -24.22 34.59
N ALA A 104 -13.66 -24.41 35.15
CA ALA A 104 -12.80 -23.31 35.59
C ALA A 104 -12.29 -22.49 34.40
N ASP A 105 -11.92 -23.13 33.28
CA ASP A 105 -11.51 -22.41 32.06
C ASP A 105 -12.66 -21.60 31.47
N ARG A 106 -13.88 -22.17 31.49
CA ARG A 106 -15.09 -21.47 31.03
C ARG A 106 -15.45 -20.30 31.94
N ALA A 107 -15.24 -20.43 33.26
CA ALA A 107 -15.45 -19.36 34.23
C ALA A 107 -14.38 -18.25 34.14
N ALA A 108 -13.17 -18.59 33.70
CA ALA A 108 -12.07 -17.65 33.52
C ALA A 108 -12.20 -16.82 32.22
N VAL A 109 -13.13 -17.16 31.32
CA VAL A 109 -13.37 -16.36 30.13
C VAL A 109 -13.82 -14.97 30.54
N TYR A 110 -13.00 -13.96 30.20
CA TYR A 110 -13.34 -12.57 30.41
C TYR A 110 -14.60 -12.23 29.60
N LYS A 111 -15.68 -11.97 30.30
CA LYS A 111 -16.89 -11.41 29.69
C LYS A 111 -16.71 -9.90 29.64
N SER A 112 -16.39 -9.38 28.46
CA SER A 112 -16.39 -7.92 28.26
C SER A 112 -17.72 -7.33 28.73
N PRO A 113 -17.71 -6.31 29.60
CA PRO A 113 -18.93 -5.72 30.15
C PRO A 113 -19.78 -4.93 29.13
N GLY A 114 -19.36 -4.80 27.91
CA GLY A 114 -20.13 -4.23 26.81
C GLY A 114 -20.07 -5.20 25.64
N GLY A 115 -21.17 -5.47 24.98
CA GLY A 115 -21.18 -6.28 23.77
C GLY A 115 -20.07 -5.81 22.82
N HIS A 116 -19.51 -6.71 22.03
CA HIS A 116 -18.50 -6.37 21.01
C HIS A 116 -19.12 -5.44 19.96
N ALA A 117 -19.30 -4.17 20.32
CA ALA A 117 -19.39 -3.13 19.33
C ALA A 117 -17.95 -2.87 18.90
N VAL A 118 -17.48 -3.62 17.92
CA VAL A 118 -16.24 -3.28 17.21
C VAL A 118 -16.56 -2.05 16.37
N HIS A 119 -16.60 -0.90 17.04
CA HIS A 119 -16.58 0.39 16.38
C HIS A 119 -15.11 0.81 16.37
N ASP A 120 -14.34 0.21 15.49
CA ASP A 120 -13.02 0.73 15.22
C ASP A 120 -13.16 1.99 14.38
N THR A 121 -13.35 3.12 15.08
CA THR A 121 -13.35 4.47 14.52
C THR A 121 -11.98 5.12 14.68
N ALA A 122 -10.95 4.33 15.00
CA ALA A 122 -9.61 4.85 15.19
C ALA A 122 -9.07 5.39 13.87
N LEU A 123 -8.55 6.61 13.91
CA LEU A 123 -7.74 7.14 12.83
C LEU A 123 -6.32 6.60 12.98
N ASN A 124 -5.87 5.91 11.98
CA ASN A 124 -4.51 5.39 11.88
C ASN A 124 -3.74 6.21 10.85
N SER A 125 -2.41 6.21 10.96
CA SER A 125 -1.53 6.82 9.98
C SER A 125 -0.29 5.96 9.77
N PHE A 126 0.24 5.99 8.57
CA PHE A 126 1.46 5.33 8.18
C PHE A 126 2.20 6.18 7.17
N PHE A 127 3.50 6.35 7.32
CA PHE A 127 4.36 7.09 6.40
C PHE A 127 5.63 6.31 6.13
N ILE A 128 6.05 6.30 4.87
CA ILE A 128 7.24 5.62 4.42
C ILE A 128 7.97 6.43 3.36
N PHE A 129 9.29 6.45 3.46
CA PHE A 129 10.18 6.75 2.37
C PHE A 129 10.60 5.42 1.76
N GLU A 130 10.00 5.05 0.63
CA GLU A 130 10.35 3.83 -0.10
C GLU A 130 11.73 3.96 -0.69
N LYS A 131 12.01 5.13 -1.28
CA LYS A 131 13.30 5.48 -1.85
C LYS A 131 13.79 6.80 -1.29
N LEU A 132 14.99 6.79 -0.78
CA LEU A 132 15.83 7.96 -0.55
C LEU A 132 17.21 7.56 -1.02
N GLU A 133 17.47 7.78 -2.32
CA GLU A 133 18.57 7.18 -3.06
C GLU A 133 19.54 8.24 -3.56
N TRP A 134 20.82 7.95 -3.39
CA TRP A 134 21.86 8.52 -4.22
C TRP A 134 22.11 7.58 -5.40
N GLN A 135 22.17 8.14 -6.59
CA GLN A 135 22.38 7.42 -7.84
C GLN A 135 23.63 7.94 -8.52
N ASP A 136 24.42 7.04 -9.10
CA ASP A 136 25.57 7.36 -9.94
C ASP A 136 25.08 7.55 -11.37
N ALA A 137 24.85 8.80 -11.76
CA ALA A 137 24.40 9.17 -13.09
C ALA A 137 25.60 9.47 -13.98
N ASP A 138 25.48 9.23 -15.30
CA ASP A 138 26.57 9.40 -16.26
C ASP A 138 27.19 10.80 -16.25
N ASP A 139 26.40 11.83 -16.00
CA ASP A 139 26.83 13.23 -15.90
C ASP A 139 27.05 13.72 -14.46
N GLY A 140 27.15 12.82 -13.47
CA GLY A 140 27.39 13.20 -12.08
C GLY A 140 26.64 12.38 -11.07
N SER A 141 25.81 13.01 -10.22
CA SER A 141 25.02 12.29 -9.21
C SER A 141 23.61 12.80 -9.14
N ALA A 142 22.68 11.88 -8.95
CA ALA A 142 21.27 12.17 -8.72
C ALA A 142 20.87 11.80 -7.29
N LEU A 143 19.89 12.52 -6.75
CA LEU A 143 19.16 12.19 -5.54
C LEU A 143 17.71 11.94 -5.95
N ASN A 144 17.25 10.71 -5.75
CA ASN A 144 15.88 10.31 -6.00
C ASN A 144 15.15 10.10 -4.67
N TRP A 145 13.89 10.54 -4.58
CA TRP A 145 13.05 10.28 -3.42
C TRP A 145 11.68 9.80 -3.85
N GLU A 146 11.17 8.85 -3.12
CA GLU A 146 9.79 8.39 -3.20
C GLU A 146 9.26 8.23 -1.78
N ALA A 147 8.25 8.99 -1.45
CA ALA A 147 7.63 8.99 -0.14
C ALA A 147 6.13 8.84 -0.29
N GLN A 148 5.54 7.99 0.52
CA GLN A 148 4.09 7.84 0.58
C GLN A 148 3.60 7.66 2.00
N GLY A 149 2.33 7.93 2.20
CA GLY A 149 1.69 7.70 3.48
C GLY A 149 0.20 7.84 3.39
N TRP A 150 -0.47 7.36 4.42
CA TRP A 150 -1.92 7.49 4.51
C TRP A 150 -2.36 7.82 5.92
N ILE A 151 -3.52 8.46 5.99
CA ILE A 151 -4.23 8.76 7.22
C ILE A 151 -5.69 8.39 7.01
N GLY A 152 -6.28 7.58 7.89
CA GLY A 152 -7.68 7.20 7.76
C GLY A 152 -8.09 6.04 8.63
N GLY A 153 -9.24 5.48 8.31
CA GLY A 153 -9.79 4.27 8.91
C GLY A 153 -9.43 3.01 8.12
N ASP A 154 -10.15 1.93 8.38
CA ASP A 154 -9.91 0.64 7.74
C ASP A 154 -10.37 0.63 6.27
N VAL A 155 -11.40 1.39 5.92
CA VAL A 155 -12.01 1.38 4.59
C VAL A 155 -11.63 2.61 3.78
N ASP A 156 -11.67 3.79 4.40
CA ASP A 156 -11.41 5.07 3.73
C ASP A 156 -10.14 5.71 4.27
N ARG A 157 -9.23 6.09 3.35
CA ARG A 157 -7.92 6.67 3.67
C ARG A 157 -7.61 7.84 2.75
N LEU A 158 -6.93 8.84 3.28
CA LEU A 158 -6.27 9.86 2.48
C LEU A 158 -4.82 9.44 2.28
N TRP A 159 -4.44 9.20 1.03
CA TRP A 159 -3.09 8.92 0.61
C TRP A 159 -2.39 10.20 0.18
N LEU A 160 -1.16 10.37 0.63
CA LEU A 160 -0.26 11.43 0.21
C LEU A 160 0.99 10.78 -0.35
N ARG A 161 1.41 11.20 -1.54
CA ARG A 161 2.62 10.71 -2.20
C ARG A 161 3.45 11.87 -2.69
N SER A 162 4.76 11.72 -2.67
CA SER A 162 5.71 12.66 -3.25
C SER A 162 6.85 11.90 -3.85
N GLU A 163 7.17 12.23 -5.08
CA GLU A 163 8.24 11.64 -5.87
C GLU A 163 9.05 12.72 -6.57
N GLY A 164 10.33 12.47 -6.80
CA GLY A 164 11.13 13.37 -7.59
C GLY A 164 12.61 13.00 -7.66
N GLU A 165 13.28 13.63 -8.62
CA GLU A 165 14.70 13.49 -8.88
C GLU A 165 15.39 14.84 -8.91
N ARG A 166 16.59 14.87 -8.37
CA ARG A 166 17.45 16.03 -8.38
C ARG A 166 18.86 15.65 -8.85
N THR A 167 19.20 16.01 -10.07
CA THR A 167 20.48 15.71 -10.69
C THR A 167 21.39 16.94 -10.63
N ASN A 168 22.63 16.80 -10.15
CA ASN A 168 23.62 17.85 -10.02
C ASN A 168 23.11 19.14 -9.32
N GLY A 169 22.17 18.97 -8.35
CA GLY A 169 21.61 20.09 -7.60
C GLY A 169 20.44 20.80 -8.29
N LYS A 170 20.02 20.36 -9.48
CA LYS A 170 18.84 20.85 -10.21
C LYS A 170 17.73 19.82 -10.10
N THR A 171 16.52 20.25 -9.78
CA THR A 171 15.35 19.37 -9.75
C THR A 171 14.87 19.15 -11.17
N GLU A 172 14.95 17.89 -11.62
CA GLU A 172 14.49 17.45 -12.94
C GLU A 172 13.03 17.01 -12.87
N GLU A 173 12.67 16.27 -11.83
CA GLU A 173 11.31 15.79 -11.59
C GLU A 173 10.87 16.11 -10.18
N ALA A 174 9.60 16.49 -10.01
CA ALA A 174 8.98 16.65 -8.71
C ALA A 174 7.46 16.61 -8.85
N GLU A 175 6.82 15.71 -8.12
CA GLU A 175 5.36 15.59 -8.05
C GLU A 175 4.87 15.37 -6.63
N VAL A 176 3.60 15.72 -6.43
CA VAL A 176 2.86 15.44 -5.19
C VAL A 176 1.47 14.96 -5.58
N GLN A 177 0.99 13.93 -4.90
CA GLN A 177 -0.35 13.39 -5.09
C GLN A 177 -1.12 13.41 -3.78
N ALA A 178 -2.41 13.74 -3.86
CA ALA A 178 -3.37 13.61 -2.76
C ALA A 178 -4.56 12.79 -3.27
N LEU A 179 -4.71 11.58 -2.75
CA LEU A 179 -5.67 10.60 -3.25
C LEU A 179 -6.57 10.13 -2.11
N TRP A 180 -7.86 10.10 -2.34
CA TRP A 180 -8.78 9.35 -1.51
C TRP A 180 -8.76 7.89 -1.94
N GLY A 181 -8.52 6.99 -0.98
CA GLY A 181 -8.51 5.56 -1.19
C GLY A 181 -9.70 4.90 -0.51
N HIS A 182 -10.34 3.97 -1.19
CA HIS A 182 -11.43 3.16 -0.69
C HIS A 182 -11.14 1.68 -0.87
N SER A 183 -11.09 0.92 0.23
CA SER A 183 -10.81 -0.51 0.20
C SER A 183 -12.00 -1.28 -0.36
N ILE A 184 -11.81 -1.88 -1.54
CA ILE A 184 -12.81 -2.73 -2.22
C ILE A 184 -12.68 -4.21 -1.86
N SER A 185 -11.53 -4.56 -1.31
CA SER A 185 -11.23 -5.90 -0.78
C SER A 185 -10.12 -5.79 0.26
N PRO A 186 -9.82 -6.87 1.02
CA PRO A 186 -8.71 -6.84 1.99
C PRO A 186 -7.34 -6.48 1.41
N TRP A 187 -7.16 -6.63 0.10
CA TRP A 187 -5.87 -6.47 -0.59
C TRP A 187 -5.86 -5.38 -1.66
N TRP A 188 -7.01 -4.77 -1.96
CA TRP A 188 -7.13 -3.81 -3.05
C TRP A 188 -7.90 -2.58 -2.67
N ASP A 189 -7.31 -1.42 -2.96
CA ASP A 189 -7.92 -0.10 -2.83
C ASP A 189 -8.17 0.51 -4.22
N LEU A 190 -9.32 1.13 -4.40
CA LEU A 190 -9.53 2.12 -5.45
C LEU A 190 -9.04 3.47 -4.95
N VAL A 191 -8.32 4.20 -5.77
CA VAL A 191 -7.82 5.53 -5.44
C VAL A 191 -8.31 6.56 -6.44
N GLY A 192 -8.60 7.77 -5.95
CA GLY A 192 -8.99 8.88 -6.80
C GLY A 192 -8.64 10.22 -6.17
N GLY A 193 -8.15 11.16 -6.97
CA GLY A 193 -7.74 12.44 -6.44
C GLY A 193 -7.01 13.31 -7.43
N VAL A 194 -5.99 14.02 -6.95
CA VAL A 194 -5.21 14.96 -7.73
C VAL A 194 -3.71 14.68 -7.62
N ARG A 195 -3.02 14.87 -8.72
CA ARG A 195 -1.57 14.93 -8.83
C ARG A 195 -1.18 16.31 -9.31
N GLN A 196 -0.16 16.88 -8.71
CA GLN A 196 0.46 18.14 -9.11
C GLN A 196 1.91 17.87 -9.46
N ASP A 197 2.25 18.04 -10.72
CA ASP A 197 3.63 18.07 -11.18
C ASP A 197 4.18 19.48 -11.06
N PHE A 198 5.37 19.59 -10.52
CA PHE A 198 6.14 20.83 -10.46
C PHE A 198 7.27 20.85 -11.48
N LYS A 199 7.72 19.67 -11.90
CA LYS A 199 8.74 19.40 -12.91
C LYS A 199 8.44 18.06 -13.59
N PRO A 200 8.92 17.85 -14.85
CA PRO A 200 9.60 18.80 -15.75
C PRO A 200 8.67 19.87 -16.32
N GLY A 201 9.25 20.92 -16.90
CA GLY A 201 8.52 22.01 -17.55
C GLY A 201 7.71 22.89 -16.61
N ASP A 202 6.57 23.42 -17.12
CA ASP A 202 5.63 24.22 -16.34
C ASP A 202 4.81 23.32 -15.40
N PRO A 203 4.40 23.79 -14.21
CA PRO A 203 3.54 23.02 -13.31
C PRO A 203 2.24 22.58 -14.00
N GLN A 204 1.83 21.33 -13.76
CA GLN A 204 0.63 20.74 -14.35
C GLN A 204 -0.18 19.98 -13.31
N THR A 205 -1.50 20.16 -13.35
CA THR A 205 -2.44 19.44 -12.47
C THR A 205 -3.15 18.32 -13.23
N TRP A 206 -3.29 17.18 -12.57
CA TRP A 206 -3.95 16.00 -13.12
C TRP A 206 -5.03 15.50 -12.15
N ALA A 207 -6.15 15.09 -12.69
CA ALA A 207 -7.04 14.21 -11.97
C ALA A 207 -6.49 12.77 -12.08
N ALA A 208 -6.45 12.08 -10.96
CA ALA A 208 -5.90 10.71 -10.86
C ALA A 208 -6.99 9.72 -10.47
N PHE A 209 -7.00 8.55 -11.11
CA PHE A 209 -7.87 7.41 -10.79
C PHE A 209 -7.07 6.14 -10.94
N GLY A 210 -7.13 5.26 -9.95
CA GLY A 210 -6.32 4.07 -9.98
C GLY A 210 -6.81 2.96 -9.07
N ILE A 211 -6.08 1.89 -9.12
CA ILE A 211 -6.19 0.74 -8.24
C ILE A 211 -4.80 0.40 -7.74
N GLN A 212 -4.69 0.09 -6.46
CA GLN A 212 -3.46 -0.34 -5.83
C GLN A 212 -3.72 -1.49 -4.89
N GLY A 213 -2.72 -2.32 -4.66
CA GLY A 213 -2.85 -3.40 -3.69
C GLY A 213 -1.82 -4.50 -3.85
N LEU A 214 -2.04 -5.54 -3.06
CA LEU A 214 -1.23 -6.75 -3.06
C LEU A 214 -1.89 -7.82 -3.93
N ALA A 215 -1.23 -8.20 -5.01
CA ALA A 215 -1.58 -9.37 -5.81
C ALA A 215 -1.06 -10.66 -5.15
N LEU A 216 -1.20 -11.78 -5.83
CA LEU A 216 -0.75 -13.09 -5.31
C LEU A 216 0.73 -13.05 -4.92
N TYR A 217 1.05 -13.68 -3.78
CA TYR A 217 2.42 -13.84 -3.26
C TYR A 217 3.15 -12.54 -2.90
N ASN A 218 2.45 -11.54 -2.38
CA ASN A 218 3.01 -10.25 -1.97
C ASN A 218 3.61 -9.43 -3.13
N PHE A 219 3.10 -9.58 -4.32
CA PHE A 219 3.39 -8.68 -5.43
C PHE A 219 2.57 -7.41 -5.25
N GLU A 220 3.23 -6.30 -4.94
CA GLU A 220 2.61 -4.99 -4.89
C GLU A 220 2.40 -4.48 -6.31
N ALA A 221 1.20 -4.01 -6.60
CA ALA A 221 0.84 -3.53 -7.93
C ALA A 221 -0.01 -2.28 -7.84
N GLN A 222 0.32 -1.32 -8.70
CA GLN A 222 -0.42 -0.08 -8.85
C GLN A 222 -0.66 0.20 -10.33
N ALA A 223 -1.86 0.69 -10.63
CA ALA A 223 -2.23 1.14 -11.97
C ALA A 223 -3.04 2.42 -11.84
N THR A 224 -2.50 3.54 -12.31
CA THR A 224 -3.13 4.86 -12.18
C THR A 224 -3.25 5.51 -13.55
N ALA A 225 -4.45 6.00 -13.86
CA ALA A 225 -4.72 6.82 -15.05
C ALA A 225 -4.85 8.29 -14.63
N TYR A 226 -4.35 9.18 -15.47
CA TYR A 226 -4.31 10.60 -15.22
C TYR A 226 -4.98 11.37 -16.36
N LEU A 227 -5.76 12.38 -15.99
CA LEU A 227 -6.40 13.32 -16.90
C LEU A 227 -5.92 14.73 -16.56
N GLY A 228 -5.11 15.30 -17.45
CA GLY A 228 -4.49 16.60 -17.26
C GLY A 228 -5.19 17.72 -18.02
N GLU A 229 -4.70 18.94 -17.79
CA GLU A 229 -5.15 20.13 -18.49
C GLU A 229 -4.93 20.02 -20.01
N GLY A 230 -5.75 20.70 -20.80
CA GLY A 230 -5.63 20.67 -22.26
C GLY A 230 -5.97 19.31 -22.90
N GLY A 231 -6.61 18.40 -22.15
CA GLY A 231 -6.94 17.05 -22.60
C GLY A 231 -5.73 16.14 -22.73
N GLN A 232 -4.70 16.38 -21.96
CA GLN A 232 -3.60 15.45 -21.75
C GLN A 232 -4.10 14.23 -20.98
N THR A 233 -3.59 13.06 -21.33
CA THR A 233 -3.87 11.81 -20.64
C THR A 233 -2.56 11.09 -20.38
N ALA A 234 -2.47 10.40 -19.24
CA ALA A 234 -1.33 9.56 -18.91
C ALA A 234 -1.79 8.33 -18.15
N ALA A 235 -0.95 7.32 -18.10
CA ALA A 235 -1.13 6.15 -17.23
C ALA A 235 0.23 5.69 -16.71
N ARG A 236 0.26 5.26 -15.44
CA ARG A 236 1.44 4.69 -14.80
C ARG A 236 1.09 3.29 -14.29
N LEU A 237 1.96 2.34 -14.57
CA LEU A 237 1.90 0.99 -14.03
C LEU A 237 3.15 0.76 -13.21
N GLU A 238 2.98 0.35 -11.97
CA GLU A 238 4.05 0.09 -11.03
C GLU A 238 3.89 -1.31 -10.45
N GLY A 239 5.01 -1.95 -10.19
CA GLY A 239 4.99 -3.24 -9.54
C GLY A 239 6.33 -3.54 -8.87
N ASP A 240 6.25 -4.08 -7.66
CA ASP A 240 7.40 -4.55 -6.93
C ASP A 240 7.14 -5.89 -6.24
N TYR A 241 8.21 -6.57 -5.87
CA TYR A 241 8.11 -7.86 -5.23
C TYR A 241 9.26 -8.08 -4.24
N ASP A 242 8.92 -8.38 -2.99
CA ASP A 242 9.91 -8.68 -1.96
C ASP A 242 10.27 -10.16 -1.91
N ILE A 243 11.50 -10.50 -2.35
CA ILE A 243 12.08 -11.85 -2.27
C ILE A 243 12.95 -11.96 -1.03
N LEU A 244 12.47 -12.67 -0.02
CA LEU A 244 13.21 -12.89 1.21
C LEU A 244 14.32 -13.91 0.99
N LEU A 245 15.57 -13.43 0.86
CA LEU A 245 16.76 -14.31 0.80
C LEU A 245 17.09 -14.85 2.20
N THR A 246 16.88 -14.02 3.21
CA THR A 246 16.95 -14.37 4.64
C THR A 246 15.89 -13.57 5.39
N ASN A 247 15.76 -13.75 6.69
CA ASN A 247 14.83 -12.95 7.51
C ASN A 247 15.14 -11.44 7.53
N LYS A 248 16.30 -11.00 7.03
CA LYS A 248 16.75 -9.61 7.03
C LYS A 248 17.26 -9.12 5.69
N LEU A 249 17.58 -10.03 4.79
CA LEU A 249 18.12 -9.71 3.47
C LEU A 249 17.03 -9.96 2.44
N ILE A 250 16.61 -8.91 1.77
CA ILE A 250 15.49 -8.89 0.84
C ILE A 250 16.00 -8.41 -0.51
N LEU A 251 15.69 -9.15 -1.55
CA LEU A 251 15.93 -8.76 -2.93
C LEU A 251 14.61 -8.25 -3.50
N GLN A 252 14.59 -7.00 -3.94
CA GLN A 252 13.39 -6.32 -4.44
C GLN A 252 13.57 -5.94 -5.91
N PRO A 253 13.06 -6.71 -6.86
CA PRO A 253 12.82 -6.25 -8.22
C PRO A 253 11.65 -5.27 -8.25
N THR A 254 11.80 -4.19 -9.02
CA THR A 254 10.79 -3.16 -9.27
C THR A 254 10.63 -2.91 -10.74
N ALA A 255 9.47 -2.51 -11.20
CA ALA A 255 9.22 -2.09 -12.56
C ALA A 255 8.17 -0.99 -12.60
N GLU A 256 8.44 0.05 -13.38
CA GLU A 256 7.53 1.15 -13.63
C GLU A 256 7.43 1.41 -15.13
N PHE A 257 6.23 1.74 -15.61
CA PHE A 257 5.96 2.05 -17.00
C PHE A 257 5.07 3.28 -17.07
N ASN A 258 5.53 4.31 -17.77
CA ASN A 258 4.84 5.56 -17.97
C ASN A 258 4.33 5.68 -19.40
N PHE A 259 3.04 5.97 -19.54
CA PHE A 259 2.36 6.14 -20.82
C PHE A 259 1.72 7.53 -20.93
N TYR A 260 1.83 8.16 -22.08
CA TYR A 260 1.17 9.44 -22.35
C TYR A 260 0.31 9.36 -23.62
N GLY A 261 -0.83 10.03 -23.60
CA GLY A 261 -1.77 10.01 -24.75
C GLY A 261 -1.40 10.98 -25.87
N LYS A 262 -0.57 12.00 -25.55
CA LYS A 262 -0.15 13.04 -26.49
C LYS A 262 1.31 13.41 -26.28
N ASN A 263 1.96 13.84 -27.36
CA ASN A 263 3.29 14.44 -27.26
C ASN A 263 3.24 15.80 -26.55
N ASP A 264 4.17 16.04 -25.65
CA ASP A 264 4.42 17.32 -25.02
C ASP A 264 5.92 17.66 -25.03
N PRO A 265 6.38 18.37 -26.08
CA PRO A 265 7.79 18.73 -26.21
C PRO A 265 8.31 19.62 -25.08
N LYS A 266 7.44 20.38 -24.39
CA LYS A 266 7.85 21.24 -23.27
C LYS A 266 8.22 20.44 -22.01
N ARG A 267 7.71 19.24 -21.94
CA ARG A 267 7.95 18.32 -20.82
C ARG A 267 8.87 17.15 -21.23
N GLY A 268 9.33 17.12 -22.46
CA GLY A 268 10.17 16.05 -22.99
C GLY A 268 9.44 14.72 -23.18
N VAL A 269 8.09 14.68 -23.14
CA VAL A 269 7.35 13.42 -23.19
C VAL A 269 6.69 13.16 -24.54
N GLY A 270 6.79 11.93 -25.02
CA GLY A 270 6.17 11.43 -26.25
C GLY A 270 4.92 10.61 -25.95
N SER A 271 4.04 10.48 -26.96
CA SER A 271 2.84 9.66 -26.85
C SER A 271 3.14 8.16 -26.95
N GLY A 272 2.34 7.35 -26.24
CA GLY A 272 2.51 5.91 -26.10
C GLY A 272 3.31 5.56 -24.84
N LEU A 273 4.03 4.45 -24.85
CA LEU A 273 5.02 4.15 -23.81
C LEU A 273 6.13 5.20 -23.92
N SER A 274 6.25 6.02 -22.89
CA SER A 274 7.23 7.10 -22.81
C SER A 274 8.52 6.61 -22.18
N GLU A 275 8.38 6.01 -21.00
CA GLU A 275 9.52 5.58 -20.20
C GLU A 275 9.24 4.26 -19.51
N SER A 276 10.31 3.53 -19.21
CA SER A 276 10.28 2.42 -18.29
C SER A 276 11.49 2.46 -17.36
N GLU A 277 11.25 2.22 -16.08
CA GLU A 277 12.28 1.96 -15.10
C GLU A 277 12.19 0.52 -14.63
N VAL A 278 13.31 -0.18 -14.59
CA VAL A 278 13.42 -1.51 -13.95
C VAL A 278 14.53 -1.43 -12.93
N GLY A 279 14.22 -1.78 -11.70
CA GLY A 279 15.14 -1.74 -10.58
C GLY A 279 15.37 -3.13 -9.97
N LEU A 280 16.54 -3.30 -9.38
CA LEU A 280 16.86 -4.44 -8.53
C LEU A 280 17.63 -3.93 -7.32
N ARG A 281 17.01 -4.01 -6.16
CA ARG A 281 17.56 -3.51 -4.90
C ARG A 281 17.79 -4.67 -3.93
N LEU A 282 18.94 -4.68 -3.28
CA LEU A 282 19.29 -5.61 -2.21
C LEU A 282 19.23 -4.85 -0.88
N ARG A 283 18.15 -5.06 -0.14
CA ARG A 283 17.84 -4.37 1.11
C ARG A 283 18.23 -5.23 2.32
N TYR A 284 18.84 -4.60 3.32
CA TYR A 284 19.16 -5.25 4.58
C TYR A 284 18.41 -4.57 5.74
N GLU A 285 17.49 -5.27 6.35
CA GLU A 285 16.69 -4.78 7.47
C GLU A 285 17.49 -4.85 8.77
N ILE A 286 18.12 -3.72 9.15
CA ILE A 286 18.76 -3.57 10.46
C ILE A 286 17.67 -3.61 11.53
N ARG A 287 16.60 -2.85 11.30
CA ARG A 287 15.30 -2.87 11.98
C ARG A 287 14.22 -2.83 10.92
N PRO A 288 13.00 -3.29 11.21
CA PRO A 288 11.90 -3.18 10.26
C PRO A 288 11.69 -1.75 9.75
N GLU A 289 11.88 -0.74 10.62
CA GLU A 289 11.65 0.67 10.31
C GLU A 289 12.81 1.32 9.55
N PHE A 290 13.98 0.66 9.48
CA PHE A 290 15.19 1.21 8.85
C PHE A 290 15.98 0.15 8.12
N ALA A 291 16.03 0.28 6.80
CA ALA A 291 16.66 -0.68 5.92
C ALA A 291 17.50 0.02 4.84
N PRO A 292 18.83 0.07 4.98
CA PRO A 292 19.72 0.48 3.90
C PRO A 292 19.72 -0.56 2.78
N TYR A 293 19.97 -0.10 1.56
CA TYR A 293 20.07 -0.96 0.40
C TYR A 293 21.10 -0.46 -0.63
N VAL A 294 21.49 -1.36 -1.49
CA VAL A 294 22.27 -1.12 -2.70
C VAL A 294 21.55 -1.77 -3.87
N GLY A 295 21.63 -1.17 -5.02
CA GLY A 295 20.94 -1.72 -6.18
C GLY A 295 21.44 -1.17 -7.50
N VAL A 296 20.70 -1.52 -8.53
CA VAL A 296 20.85 -1.00 -9.90
C VAL A 296 19.49 -0.64 -10.42
N THR A 297 19.38 0.46 -11.13
CA THR A 297 18.20 0.83 -11.92
C THR A 297 18.58 0.93 -13.38
N TRP A 298 17.64 0.64 -14.24
CA TRP A 298 17.78 0.77 -15.68
C TRP A 298 16.58 1.53 -16.20
N ASN A 299 16.84 2.74 -16.66
CA ASN A 299 15.88 3.65 -17.23
C ASN A 299 15.95 3.59 -18.74
N ARG A 300 14.80 3.66 -19.41
CA ARG A 300 14.72 3.69 -20.85
C ARG A 300 13.58 4.54 -21.35
N SER A 301 13.93 5.49 -22.23
CA SER A 301 12.97 6.32 -22.97
C SER A 301 12.61 5.70 -24.31
N TYR A 302 11.37 5.88 -24.75
CA TYR A 302 10.80 5.31 -25.98
C TYR A 302 10.21 6.38 -26.88
N GLY A 303 10.11 6.05 -28.18
CA GLY A 303 9.41 6.85 -29.16
C GLY A 303 9.89 8.31 -29.21
N LYS A 304 8.96 9.24 -29.11
CA LYS A 304 9.27 10.68 -29.13
C LYS A 304 9.99 11.16 -27.88
N THR A 305 9.78 10.55 -26.73
CA THR A 305 10.54 10.84 -25.51
C THR A 305 12.03 10.60 -25.75
N ALA A 306 12.38 9.46 -26.35
CA ALA A 306 13.76 9.15 -26.70
C ALA A 306 14.37 10.11 -27.72
N ASP A 307 13.55 10.67 -28.64
CA ASP A 307 14.01 11.69 -29.59
C ASP A 307 14.30 13.00 -28.86
N TYR A 308 13.44 13.43 -27.94
CA TYR A 308 13.62 14.65 -27.13
C TYR A 308 14.84 14.54 -26.21
N ALA A 309 15.00 13.42 -25.50
CA ALA A 309 16.18 13.16 -24.67
C ALA A 309 17.47 13.27 -25.49
N SER A 310 17.48 12.67 -26.71
CA SER A 310 18.63 12.76 -27.61
C SER A 310 18.91 14.19 -28.13
N GLU A 311 17.86 15.02 -28.31
CA GLU A 311 18.00 16.43 -28.70
C GLU A 311 18.62 17.27 -27.56
N GLU A 312 18.37 16.88 -26.30
CA GLU A 312 18.93 17.50 -25.10
C GLU A 312 20.33 16.94 -24.74
N GLY A 313 20.76 15.89 -25.43
CA GLY A 313 22.06 15.25 -25.24
C GLY A 313 22.05 14.15 -24.19
N GLU A 314 20.88 13.70 -23.79
CA GLU A 314 20.68 12.61 -22.84
C GLU A 314 20.65 11.24 -23.55
N ASP A 315 21.08 10.21 -22.85
CA ASP A 315 21.03 8.85 -23.36
C ASP A 315 19.60 8.29 -23.31
N ARG A 316 19.24 7.52 -24.34
CA ARG A 316 17.93 6.84 -24.42
C ARG A 316 17.78 5.70 -23.42
N SER A 317 18.86 5.25 -22.85
CA SER A 317 18.88 4.14 -21.90
C SER A 317 20.11 4.27 -21.01
N GLU A 318 19.87 4.31 -19.73
CA GLU A 318 20.89 4.50 -18.72
C GLU A 318 20.73 3.44 -17.61
N ALA A 319 21.86 2.90 -17.14
CA ALA A 319 21.90 2.02 -15.99
C ALA A 319 22.67 2.72 -14.87
N ARG A 320 22.05 2.91 -13.72
CA ARG A 320 22.60 3.62 -12.57
C ARG A 320 22.80 2.68 -11.40
N LEU A 321 23.92 2.82 -10.70
CA LEU A 321 24.12 2.24 -9.38
C LEU A 321 23.38 3.10 -8.35
N VAL A 322 22.66 2.47 -7.43
CA VAL A 322 21.90 3.16 -6.40
C VAL A 322 22.32 2.72 -5.01
N LEU A 323 22.39 3.69 -4.10
CA LEU A 323 22.61 3.52 -2.67
C LEU A 323 21.52 4.30 -1.94
N GLY A 324 20.75 3.63 -1.10
CA GLY A 324 19.63 4.28 -0.46
C GLY A 324 19.24 3.70 0.88
N VAL A 325 18.21 4.30 1.42
CA VAL A 325 17.58 3.85 2.66
C VAL A 325 16.07 3.84 2.50
N ARG A 326 15.42 2.81 3.07
CA ARG A 326 13.98 2.74 3.26
C ARG A 326 13.68 2.98 4.73
N VAL A 327 12.77 3.90 5.02
CA VAL A 327 12.41 4.27 6.40
C VAL A 327 10.91 4.43 6.50
N TRP A 328 10.30 3.86 7.56
CA TRP A 328 8.87 4.05 7.83
C TRP A 328 8.60 4.35 9.32
N PHE A 329 7.47 4.98 9.61
CA PHE A 329 7.05 5.38 10.96
C PHE A 329 5.54 5.63 11.04
#